data_dd48fa3bc10b84bbc86e02c3294d8f8e
#
_entry.id   dd48fa3bc10b84bbc86e02c3294d8f8e
#
_cell.length_a   1.000
_cell.length_b   1.000
_cell.length_c   1.000
_cell.angle_alpha   90.00
_cell.angle_beta   90.00
_cell.angle_gamma   90.00
#
_symmetry.space_group_name_H-M   'P 1'
#
loop_
_entity.id
_entity.type
_entity.pdbx_description
1 polymer ?
#
loop_
_entity_poly.entity_id
_entity_poly.type
_entity_poly.pdbx_seq_one_letter_code
_entity_poly.pdbx_strand_id
1 'polypeptide(L)'
;MYTDPQVSQFLTDNFITARAHVKDNQEAFARFGAEWTPTILIMDQDANERHRIEGFLPAEDFLAQVQLGLAHAARSRGEFSDAERRYRELSSGQGDVAAEALYWAGVSRYKATNDASALGETAQAFDTRFTDSAWAKKASVWKS
;
A
#
# COMPACT_ATOMS: atom_id res chain seq x y z
N MET A 1 -18.18 -4.57 -0.95
CA MET A 1 -16.92 -4.00 -0.49
C MET A 1 -17.10 -3.27 0.83
N TYR A 2 -17.79 -2.12 0.87
CA TYR A 2 -17.96 -1.34 2.12
C TYR A 2 -18.94 -1.94 3.12
N THR A 3 -19.84 -2.82 2.68
CA THR A 3 -20.83 -3.47 3.53
C THR A 3 -20.31 -4.72 4.20
N ASP A 4 -19.12 -5.20 3.82
CA ASP A 4 -18.48 -6.32 4.48
C ASP A 4 -18.10 -5.91 5.92
N PRO A 5 -18.53 -6.68 6.95
CA PRO A 5 -18.28 -6.30 8.34
C PRO A 5 -16.79 -6.18 8.70
N GLN A 6 -15.94 -6.99 8.12
CA GLN A 6 -14.50 -6.96 8.37
C GLN A 6 -13.87 -5.70 7.78
N VAL A 7 -14.25 -5.34 6.55
CA VAL A 7 -13.81 -4.11 5.89
C VAL A 7 -14.30 -2.90 6.67
N SER A 8 -15.59 -2.87 7.01
CA SER A 8 -16.20 -1.76 7.75
C SER A 8 -15.51 -1.52 9.09
N GLN A 9 -15.24 -2.60 9.83
CA GLN A 9 -14.56 -2.53 11.13
C GLN A 9 -13.13 -2.00 10.97
N PHE A 10 -12.41 -2.52 9.99
CA PHE A 10 -11.04 -2.09 9.72
C PHE A 10 -10.96 -0.60 9.38
N LEU A 11 -11.87 -0.11 8.53
CA LEU A 11 -11.92 1.31 8.17
C LEU A 11 -12.24 2.18 9.37
N THR A 12 -13.20 1.78 10.20
CA THR A 12 -13.58 2.51 11.42
C THR A 12 -12.42 2.61 12.40
N ASP A 13 -11.66 1.54 12.57
CA ASP A 13 -10.56 1.48 13.54
C ASP A 13 -9.32 2.26 13.11
N ASN A 14 -9.12 2.44 11.80
CA ASN A 14 -7.85 2.94 11.27
C ASN A 14 -7.95 4.27 10.51
N PHE A 15 -9.16 4.73 10.17
CA PHE A 15 -9.33 5.91 9.32
C PHE A 15 -10.44 6.83 9.82
N ILE A 16 -10.29 8.11 9.51
CA ILE A 16 -11.39 9.06 9.46
C ILE A 16 -11.88 9.04 8.01
N THR A 17 -13.11 8.57 7.79
CA THR A 17 -13.64 8.39 6.45
C THR A 17 -14.53 9.54 6.04
N ALA A 18 -14.39 9.98 4.78
CA ALA A 18 -15.29 10.94 4.16
C ALA A 18 -15.69 10.41 2.78
N ARG A 19 -16.87 10.80 2.33
CA ARG A 19 -17.40 10.36 1.04
C ARG A 19 -17.84 11.56 0.23
N ALA A 20 -17.43 11.62 -1.05
CA ALA A 20 -17.87 12.62 -1.99
C ALA A 20 -18.59 11.94 -3.17
N HIS A 21 -19.82 12.35 -3.43
CA HIS A 21 -20.59 11.83 -4.55
C HIS A 21 -20.30 12.64 -5.80
N VAL A 22 -20.05 11.97 -6.93
CA VAL A 22 -19.62 12.61 -8.18
C VAL A 22 -20.58 13.70 -8.66
N LYS A 23 -21.89 13.49 -8.52
CA LYS A 23 -22.91 14.47 -8.97
C LYS A 23 -22.94 15.72 -8.12
N ASP A 24 -22.63 15.61 -6.84
CA ASP A 24 -22.75 16.68 -5.87
C ASP A 24 -21.41 17.37 -5.58
N ASN A 25 -20.27 16.76 -5.97
CA ASN A 25 -18.93 17.21 -5.65
C ASN A 25 -17.98 17.13 -6.85
N GLN A 26 -18.38 17.71 -7.99
CA GLN A 26 -17.57 17.72 -9.20
C GLN A 26 -16.22 18.41 -8.99
N GLU A 27 -16.19 19.43 -8.13
CA GLU A 27 -14.97 20.13 -7.76
C GLU A 27 -13.97 19.19 -7.06
N ALA A 28 -14.44 18.33 -6.14
CA ALA A 28 -13.60 17.33 -5.49
C ALA A 28 -13.04 16.33 -6.50
N PHE A 29 -13.86 15.90 -7.45
CA PHE A 29 -13.42 15.00 -8.52
C PHE A 29 -12.25 15.61 -9.32
N ALA A 30 -12.41 16.85 -9.74
CA ALA A 30 -11.36 17.56 -10.48
C ALA A 30 -10.11 17.78 -9.63
N ARG A 31 -10.30 18.21 -8.38
CA ARG A 31 -9.21 18.49 -7.44
C ARG A 31 -8.33 17.28 -7.18
N PHE A 32 -8.94 16.11 -7.01
CA PHE A 32 -8.21 14.87 -6.72
C PHE A 32 -7.89 14.04 -7.97
N GLY A 33 -8.20 14.55 -9.15
CA GLY A 33 -7.92 13.87 -10.41
C GLY A 33 -8.64 12.54 -10.56
N ALA A 34 -9.86 12.43 -10.04
CA ALA A 34 -10.64 11.20 -10.15
C ALA A 34 -11.26 11.09 -11.54
N GLU A 35 -10.97 9.98 -12.22
CA GLU A 35 -11.47 9.71 -13.58
C GLU A 35 -12.51 8.60 -13.61
N TRP A 36 -12.64 7.87 -12.53
CA TRP A 36 -13.51 6.70 -12.42
C TRP A 36 -14.13 6.59 -11.04
N THR A 37 -15.25 5.89 -10.93
CA THR A 37 -15.90 5.61 -9.63
C THR A 37 -15.99 4.10 -9.38
N PRO A 38 -15.73 3.64 -8.16
CA PRO A 38 -15.21 4.42 -7.05
C PRO A 38 -13.71 4.72 -7.20
N THR A 39 -13.26 5.85 -6.67
CA THR A 39 -11.86 6.17 -6.44
C THR A 39 -11.70 6.38 -4.94
N ILE A 40 -10.80 5.63 -4.33
CA ILE A 40 -10.52 5.70 -2.89
C ILE A 40 -9.11 6.24 -2.72
N LEU A 41 -8.99 7.30 -1.94
CA LEU A 41 -7.73 7.93 -1.63
C LEU A 41 -7.40 7.70 -0.16
N ILE A 42 -6.20 7.24 0.11
CA ILE A 42 -5.65 7.19 1.46
C ILE A 42 -4.70 8.37 1.58
N MET A 43 -5.03 9.27 2.49
CA MET A 43 -4.29 10.51 2.69
C MET A 43 -3.71 10.55 4.09
N ASP A 44 -2.60 11.30 4.23
CA ASP A 44 -2.08 11.62 5.54
C ASP A 44 -2.84 12.81 6.17
N GLN A 45 -2.43 13.20 7.37
CA GLN A 45 -3.06 14.30 8.10
C GLN A 45 -2.92 15.66 7.41
N ASP A 46 -1.97 15.79 6.49
CA ASP A 46 -1.74 17.02 5.70
C ASP A 46 -2.45 16.96 4.35
N ALA A 47 -3.34 15.98 4.16
CA ALA A 47 -4.10 15.73 2.93
C ALA A 47 -3.22 15.41 1.72
N ASN A 48 -2.05 14.83 1.94
CA ASN A 48 -1.22 14.29 0.84
C ASN A 48 -1.69 12.88 0.51
N GLU A 49 -1.89 12.61 -0.77
CA GLU A 49 -2.26 11.28 -1.25
C GLU A 49 -1.10 10.32 -1.03
N ARG A 50 -1.36 9.21 -0.33
CA ARG A 50 -0.35 8.18 -0.05
C ARG A 50 -0.63 6.88 -0.78
N HIS A 51 -1.88 6.64 -1.11
CA HIS A 51 -2.28 5.48 -1.91
C HIS A 51 -3.62 5.74 -2.60
N ARG A 52 -3.80 5.17 -3.78
CA ARG A 52 -5.01 5.34 -4.59
C ARG A 52 -5.50 3.97 -5.04
N ILE A 53 -6.81 3.76 -4.90
CA ILE A 53 -7.48 2.55 -5.35
C ILE A 53 -8.59 2.98 -6.30
N GLU A 54 -8.56 2.50 -7.54
CA GLU A 54 -9.56 2.82 -8.53
C GLU A 54 -10.37 1.58 -8.91
N GLY A 55 -11.68 1.71 -8.92
CA GLY A 55 -12.60 0.63 -9.25
C GLY A 55 -13.00 -0.23 -8.06
N PHE A 56 -13.91 -1.14 -8.30
CA PHE A 56 -14.39 -2.09 -7.30
C PHE A 56 -13.42 -3.26 -7.15
N LEU A 57 -13.26 -3.72 -5.92
CA LEU A 57 -12.48 -4.91 -5.58
C LEU A 57 -13.29 -5.82 -4.67
N PRO A 58 -13.04 -7.14 -4.72
CA PRO A 58 -13.52 -8.04 -3.66
C PRO A 58 -13.03 -7.56 -2.28
N ALA A 59 -13.77 -7.91 -1.23
CA ALA A 59 -13.49 -7.41 0.12
C ALA A 59 -12.06 -7.68 0.58
N GLU A 60 -11.55 -8.89 0.34
CA GLU A 60 -10.17 -9.25 0.75
C GLU A 60 -9.12 -8.43 0.02
N ASP A 61 -9.30 -8.24 -1.30
CA ASP A 61 -8.38 -7.46 -2.11
C ASP A 61 -8.42 -5.98 -1.73
N PHE A 62 -9.62 -5.47 -1.46
CA PHE A 62 -9.77 -4.10 -0.98
C PHE A 62 -9.10 -3.90 0.38
N LEU A 63 -9.29 -4.84 1.31
CA LEU A 63 -8.65 -4.79 2.62
C LEU A 63 -7.12 -4.79 2.50
N ALA A 64 -6.57 -5.63 1.63
CA ALA A 64 -5.13 -5.66 1.36
C ALA A 64 -4.63 -4.30 0.82
N GLN A 65 -5.38 -3.68 -0.08
CA GLN A 65 -5.03 -2.37 -0.64
C GLN A 65 -5.05 -1.26 0.43
N VAL A 66 -6.04 -1.24 1.32
CA VAL A 66 -6.07 -0.21 2.38
C VAL A 66 -4.97 -0.45 3.42
N GLN A 67 -4.63 -1.69 3.72
CA GLN A 67 -3.48 -2.02 4.58
C GLN A 67 -2.16 -1.56 3.93
N LEU A 68 -2.03 -1.75 2.62
CA LEU A 68 -0.88 -1.25 1.87
C LEU A 68 -0.78 0.28 1.96
N GLY A 69 -1.91 0.96 1.85
CA GLY A 69 -1.99 2.41 2.01
C GLY A 69 -1.52 2.89 3.39
N LEU A 70 -1.90 2.18 4.46
CA LEU A 70 -1.42 2.48 5.81
C LEU A 70 0.09 2.32 5.92
N ALA A 71 0.65 1.28 5.31
CA ALA A 71 2.09 1.06 5.29
C ALA A 71 2.81 2.18 4.53
N HIS A 72 2.27 2.60 3.38
CA HIS A 72 2.82 3.73 2.61
C HIS A 72 2.77 5.03 3.41
N ALA A 73 1.68 5.28 4.13
CA ALA A 73 1.55 6.46 4.98
C ALA A 73 2.60 6.44 6.11
N ALA A 74 2.80 5.31 6.77
CA ALA A 74 3.83 5.17 7.80
C ALA A 74 5.23 5.42 7.24
N ARG A 75 5.53 4.84 6.08
CA ARG A 75 6.82 5.05 5.40
C ARG A 75 7.05 6.52 5.06
N SER A 76 6.02 7.19 4.57
CA SER A 76 6.13 8.62 4.20
C SER A 76 6.38 9.54 5.40
N ARG A 77 5.97 9.13 6.60
CA ARG A 77 6.24 9.86 7.84
C ARG A 77 7.61 9.53 8.44
N GLY A 78 8.37 8.63 7.81
CA GLY A 78 9.66 8.19 8.35
C GLY A 78 9.54 7.13 9.45
N GLU A 79 8.36 6.57 9.66
CA GLU A 79 8.10 5.49 10.62
C GLU A 79 8.48 4.15 9.99
N PHE A 80 9.76 3.97 9.70
CA PHE A 80 10.24 2.86 8.87
C PHE A 80 10.08 1.49 9.54
N SER A 81 10.27 1.39 10.85
CA SER A 81 10.08 0.12 11.56
C SER A 81 8.61 -0.32 11.56
N ASP A 82 7.68 0.62 11.75
CA ASP A 82 6.26 0.33 11.67
C ASP A 82 5.85 -0.01 10.23
N ALA A 83 6.36 0.74 9.26
CA ALA A 83 6.13 0.45 7.85
C ALA A 83 6.62 -0.95 7.47
N GLU A 84 7.83 -1.33 7.88
CA GLU A 84 8.37 -2.66 7.64
C GLU A 84 7.45 -3.75 8.19
N ARG A 85 7.00 -3.60 9.43
CA ARG A 85 6.10 -4.58 10.06
C ARG A 85 4.81 -4.74 9.24
N ARG A 86 4.19 -3.64 8.84
CA ARG A 86 2.97 -3.65 8.02
C ARG A 86 3.20 -4.31 6.66
N TYR A 87 4.29 -3.97 5.99
CA TYR A 87 4.64 -4.58 4.71
C TYR A 87 4.94 -6.08 4.86
N ARG A 88 5.62 -6.49 5.94
CA ARG A 88 5.92 -7.92 6.19
C ARG A 88 4.64 -8.74 6.35
N GLU A 89 3.66 -8.23 7.05
CA GLU A 89 2.37 -8.90 7.20
C GLU A 89 1.70 -9.10 5.82
N LEU A 90 1.67 -8.07 4.99
CA LEU A 90 1.10 -8.14 3.64
C LEU A 90 1.91 -9.06 2.72
N SER A 91 3.23 -9.07 2.84
CA SER A 91 4.09 -9.86 1.98
C SER A 91 3.95 -11.38 2.20
N SER A 92 3.34 -11.79 3.31
CA SER A 92 3.05 -13.21 3.56
C SER A 92 1.90 -13.75 2.70
N GLY A 93 1.13 -12.87 2.07
CA GLY A 93 0.04 -13.23 1.17
C GLY A 93 0.49 -13.54 -0.26
N GLN A 94 -0.44 -13.41 -1.18
CA GLN A 94 -0.22 -13.71 -2.60
C GLN A 94 -0.58 -12.49 -3.46
N GLY A 95 -0.11 -12.49 -4.69
CA GLY A 95 -0.47 -11.49 -5.69
C GLY A 95 0.37 -10.22 -5.64
N ASP A 96 -0.07 -9.21 -6.41
CA ASP A 96 0.70 -7.99 -6.62
C ASP A 96 0.89 -7.15 -5.37
N VAL A 97 -0.10 -7.09 -4.49
CA VAL A 97 0.02 -6.36 -3.21
C VAL A 97 1.12 -6.97 -2.35
N ALA A 98 1.18 -8.31 -2.28
CA ALA A 98 2.19 -9.01 -1.49
C ALA A 98 3.59 -8.79 -2.10
N ALA A 99 3.71 -8.80 -3.42
CA ALA A 99 4.97 -8.52 -4.10
C ALA A 99 5.45 -7.07 -3.86
N GLU A 100 4.56 -6.10 -3.98
CA GLU A 100 4.85 -4.71 -3.67
C GLU A 100 5.28 -4.55 -2.22
N ALA A 101 4.56 -5.19 -1.30
CA ALA A 101 4.86 -5.13 0.13
C ALA A 101 6.24 -5.72 0.45
N LEU A 102 6.62 -6.82 -0.20
CA LEU A 102 7.95 -7.41 -0.03
C LEU A 102 9.05 -6.41 -0.42
N TYR A 103 8.89 -5.75 -1.55
CA TYR A 103 9.83 -4.73 -2.01
C TYR A 103 9.99 -3.60 -0.99
N TRP A 104 8.86 -3.02 -0.57
CA TRP A 104 8.89 -1.88 0.35
C TRP A 104 9.26 -2.26 1.77
N ALA A 105 9.07 -3.52 2.18
CA ALA A 105 9.58 -4.02 3.45
C ALA A 105 11.11 -3.95 3.48
N GLY A 106 11.76 -4.38 2.40
CA GLY A 106 13.22 -4.30 2.27
C GLY A 106 13.72 -2.86 2.31
N VAL A 107 13.07 -1.96 1.57
CA VAL A 107 13.41 -0.53 1.58
C VAL A 107 13.25 0.07 2.98
N SER A 108 12.14 -0.25 3.65
CA SER A 108 11.85 0.28 4.99
C SER A 108 12.88 -0.20 6.02
N ARG A 109 13.27 -1.48 5.95
CA ARG A 109 14.33 -2.01 6.82
C ARG A 109 15.67 -1.32 6.57
N TYR A 110 16.02 -1.13 5.29
CA TYR A 110 17.22 -0.37 4.94
C TYR A 110 17.19 1.04 5.54
N LYS A 111 16.08 1.73 5.41
CA LYS A 111 15.92 3.09 5.95
C LYS A 111 15.98 3.11 7.48
N ALA A 112 15.43 2.08 8.14
CA ALA A 112 15.43 2.00 9.60
C ALA A 112 16.80 1.69 10.18
N THR A 113 17.60 0.87 9.48
CA THR A 113 18.86 0.34 10.01
C THR A 113 20.09 0.92 9.35
N ASN A 114 19.96 1.54 8.20
CA ASN A 114 21.04 1.98 7.32
C ASN A 114 21.97 0.84 6.89
N ASP A 115 21.45 -0.39 6.86
CA ASP A 115 22.18 -1.60 6.47
C ASP A 115 21.75 -2.04 5.07
N ALA A 116 22.66 -1.88 4.11
CA ALA A 116 22.39 -2.19 2.70
C ALA A 116 22.14 -3.70 2.46
N SER A 117 22.53 -4.58 3.39
CA SER A 117 22.26 -6.01 3.27
C SER A 117 20.77 -6.32 3.18
N ALA A 118 19.93 -5.47 3.77
CA ALA A 118 18.47 -5.60 3.69
C ALA A 118 17.95 -5.58 2.25
N LEU A 119 18.58 -4.79 1.38
CA LEU A 119 18.21 -4.72 -0.04
C LEU A 119 18.60 -5.99 -0.79
N GLY A 120 19.81 -6.50 -0.55
CA GLY A 120 20.28 -7.76 -1.14
C GLY A 120 19.44 -8.96 -0.70
N GLU A 121 19.09 -9.04 0.59
CA GLU A 121 18.21 -10.08 1.11
C GLU A 121 16.82 -10.03 0.45
N THR A 122 16.30 -8.82 0.23
CA THR A 122 15.03 -8.63 -0.44
C THR A 122 15.10 -9.11 -1.89
N ALA A 123 16.16 -8.78 -2.62
CA ALA A 123 16.36 -9.25 -3.97
C ALA A 123 16.42 -10.78 -4.04
N GLN A 124 17.10 -11.42 -3.07
CA GLN A 124 17.16 -12.88 -2.96
C GLN A 124 15.78 -13.49 -2.69
N ALA A 125 14.95 -12.85 -1.85
CA ALA A 125 13.60 -13.32 -1.58
C ALA A 125 12.75 -13.38 -2.86
N PHE A 126 12.95 -12.45 -3.79
CA PHE A 126 12.28 -12.47 -5.07
C PHE A 126 12.75 -13.59 -6.01
N ASP A 127 13.84 -14.28 -5.72
CA ASP A 127 14.26 -15.44 -6.51
C ASP A 127 13.35 -16.64 -6.34
N THR A 128 12.61 -16.72 -5.23
CA THR A 128 11.70 -17.81 -4.92
C THR A 128 10.24 -17.38 -4.83
N ARG A 129 9.95 -16.09 -4.68
CA ARG A 129 8.60 -15.56 -4.52
C ARG A 129 8.40 -14.39 -5.47
N PHE A 130 7.21 -14.37 -6.11
CA PHE A 130 6.81 -13.29 -7.02
C PHE A 130 7.82 -13.03 -8.14
N THR A 131 8.43 -14.09 -8.66
CA THR A 131 9.59 -14.04 -9.58
C THR A 131 9.31 -13.28 -10.88
N ASP A 132 8.06 -13.31 -11.36
CA ASP A 132 7.64 -12.64 -12.60
C ASP A 132 7.06 -11.25 -12.40
N SER A 133 7.04 -10.76 -11.16
CA SER A 133 6.46 -9.46 -10.84
C SER A 133 7.35 -8.30 -11.29
N ALA A 134 6.72 -7.15 -11.55
CA ALA A 134 7.46 -5.92 -11.79
C ALA A 134 8.35 -5.55 -10.60
N TRP A 135 7.96 -5.93 -9.40
CA TRP A 135 8.70 -5.66 -8.16
C TRP A 135 9.98 -6.49 -8.09
N ALA A 136 9.94 -7.75 -8.54
CA ALA A 136 11.15 -8.57 -8.68
C ALA A 136 12.16 -7.91 -9.63
N LYS A 137 11.67 -7.37 -10.74
CA LYS A 137 12.52 -6.64 -11.70
C LYS A 137 13.16 -5.42 -11.07
N LYS A 138 12.40 -4.65 -10.30
CA LYS A 138 12.93 -3.47 -9.59
C LYS A 138 13.98 -3.87 -8.55
N ALA A 139 13.74 -4.94 -7.81
CA ALA A 139 14.67 -5.43 -6.79
C ALA A 139 15.95 -6.04 -7.39
N SER A 140 15.91 -6.47 -8.65
CA SER A 140 17.06 -7.13 -9.28
C SER A 140 18.33 -6.28 -9.29
N VAL A 141 18.19 -4.96 -9.26
CA VAL A 141 19.33 -4.03 -9.21
C VAL A 141 20.10 -4.09 -7.88
N TRP A 142 19.51 -4.69 -6.86
CA TRP A 142 20.15 -4.87 -5.54
C TRP A 142 20.98 -6.15 -5.44
N LYS A 143 20.96 -6.99 -6.46
CA LYS A 143 21.82 -8.16 -6.54
C LYS A 143 23.23 -7.69 -6.86
N SER A 144 24.13 -7.98 -5.98
CA SER A 144 25.54 -7.69 -6.18
C SER A 144 26.30 -8.91 -6.63
#